data_96c8156ea624efefafa11976c63f0632
#
_entry.id   96c8156ea624efefafa11976c63f0632
#
_cell.length_a   1.000
_cell.length_b   1.000
_cell.length_c   1.000
_cell.angle_alpha   90.00
_cell.angle_beta   90.00
_cell.angle_gamma   90.00
#
_symmetry.space_group_name_H-M   'P 1'
#
loop_
_entity.id
_entity.type
_entity.pdbx_description
1 polymer ?
#
loop_
_entity_poly.entity_id
_entity_poly.type
_entity_poly.pdbx_seq_one_letter_code
_entity_poly.pdbx_strand_id
1 'polypeptide(L)'
;MKQLLIVLMMLMPLLATAQDNTWERIEVEEQPKDNPDAKYLAPNAVPEVDGKVVFQTTLYAEGKTADEIYDILLEQMTKMTHEPNQLGNSVVALQDRENHEIGAVYHEWLVFKNATFSLDRTHFNFQLHVITRDGEADVSMQRISYDYEPERSKIHYTAEEWITDKYAVNKKHTKLYPVSAKFRRKTIDRKDFIFNKFNTLINSK
;
A
#
# COMPACT_ATOMS: atom_id res chain seq x y z
N MET A 1 -23.61 31.99 54.04
CA MET A 1 -22.68 32.37 52.95
C MET A 1 -22.21 31.08 52.28
N LYS A 2 -22.78 30.76 51.13
CA LYS A 2 -22.48 29.55 50.37
C LYS A 2 -21.39 29.88 49.36
N GLN A 3 -20.23 29.35 49.54
CA GLN A 3 -19.15 29.47 48.55
C GLN A 3 -19.44 28.53 47.38
N LEU A 4 -19.62 29.09 46.20
CA LEU A 4 -19.79 28.39 44.92
C LEU A 4 -18.42 28.04 44.38
N LEU A 5 -18.05 26.77 44.43
CA LEU A 5 -16.80 26.26 43.87
C LEU A 5 -17.01 26.05 42.36
N ILE A 6 -16.50 26.96 41.55
CA ILE A 6 -16.50 26.83 40.11
C ILE A 6 -15.32 25.93 39.75
N VAL A 7 -15.61 24.68 39.40
CA VAL A 7 -14.64 23.75 38.79
C VAL A 7 -14.53 24.14 37.33
N LEU A 8 -13.48 24.86 36.96
CA LEU A 8 -13.12 25.16 35.60
C LEU A 8 -12.54 23.86 34.99
N MET A 9 -13.38 23.10 34.31
CA MET A 9 -12.98 21.95 33.53
C MET A 9 -12.23 22.46 32.31
N MET A 10 -10.88 22.41 32.32
CA MET A 10 -10.06 22.65 31.16
C MET A 10 -10.38 21.57 30.11
N LEU A 11 -11.17 21.95 29.11
CA LEU A 11 -11.24 21.23 27.84
C LEU A 11 -9.88 21.35 27.15
N MET A 12 -9.00 20.36 27.33
CA MET A 12 -7.92 20.17 26.39
C MET A 12 -8.53 19.71 25.07
N PRO A 13 -8.32 20.42 23.95
CA PRO A 13 -8.63 19.85 22.66
C PRO A 13 -7.67 18.66 22.48
N LEU A 14 -8.18 17.44 22.48
CA LEU A 14 -7.49 16.32 21.88
C LEU A 14 -7.28 16.72 20.41
N LEU A 15 -6.07 17.12 20.09
CA LEU A 15 -5.59 17.13 18.73
C LEU A 15 -5.56 15.66 18.29
N ALA A 16 -6.70 15.19 17.79
CA ALA A 16 -6.74 13.99 16.99
C ALA A 16 -5.86 14.30 15.78
N THR A 17 -4.62 13.85 15.82
CA THR A 17 -3.80 13.75 14.61
C THR A 17 -4.60 12.87 13.67
N ALA A 18 -5.22 13.48 12.66
CA ALA A 18 -5.87 12.74 11.62
C ALA A 18 -4.79 11.81 11.03
N GLN A 19 -4.96 10.52 11.27
CA GLN A 19 -4.15 9.49 10.63
C GLN A 19 -4.29 9.74 9.12
N ASP A 20 -3.18 10.01 8.46
CA ASP A 20 -3.16 10.16 7.01
C ASP A 20 -3.34 8.78 6.36
N ASN A 21 -4.56 8.28 6.40
CA ASN A 21 -4.99 7.08 5.68
C ASN A 21 -5.44 7.46 4.26
N THR A 22 -4.77 8.42 3.64
CA THR A 22 -5.13 8.91 2.29
C THR A 22 -5.11 7.80 1.25
N TRP A 23 -4.32 6.75 1.46
CA TRP A 23 -4.36 5.56 0.60
C TRP A 23 -5.65 4.74 0.72
N GLU A 24 -6.37 4.82 1.86
CA GLU A 24 -7.69 4.19 2.04
C GLU A 24 -8.81 4.98 1.36
N ARG A 25 -8.56 6.27 1.14
CA ARG A 25 -9.45 7.18 0.40
C ARG A 25 -8.88 7.43 -0.99
N ILE A 26 -8.74 6.40 -1.79
CA ILE A 26 -8.63 6.64 -3.21
C ILE A 26 -9.95 7.26 -3.62
N GLU A 27 -9.94 8.58 -3.93
CA GLU A 27 -11.02 9.18 -4.69
C GLU A 27 -11.18 8.30 -5.91
N VAL A 28 -12.31 7.60 -5.95
CA VAL A 28 -12.65 6.75 -7.09
C VAL A 28 -12.74 7.71 -8.27
N GLU A 29 -11.70 7.76 -9.12
CA GLU A 29 -11.90 8.27 -10.48
C GLU A 29 -13.21 7.66 -10.95
N GLU A 30 -14.14 8.48 -11.44
CA GLU A 30 -15.48 8.03 -11.85
C GLU A 30 -15.35 6.80 -12.75
N GLN A 31 -15.42 5.64 -12.12
CA GLN A 31 -15.41 4.36 -12.83
C GLN A 31 -16.69 4.31 -13.69
N PRO A 32 -16.63 3.78 -14.91
CA PRO A 32 -17.82 3.59 -15.72
C PRO A 32 -18.90 2.94 -14.87
N LYS A 33 -20.10 3.51 -14.85
CA LYS A 33 -21.23 3.15 -13.95
C LYS A 33 -21.66 1.70 -13.96
N ASP A 34 -21.09 0.87 -14.85
CA ASP A 34 -21.57 -0.48 -15.10
C ASP A 34 -20.81 -1.61 -14.37
N ASN A 35 -19.57 -1.41 -13.93
CA ASN A 35 -18.84 -2.41 -13.15
C ASN A 35 -17.81 -1.77 -12.21
N PRO A 36 -18.09 -1.71 -10.90
CA PRO A 36 -17.16 -1.14 -9.91
C PRO A 36 -15.83 -1.92 -9.79
N ASP A 37 -15.80 -3.14 -10.32
CA ASP A 37 -14.60 -3.99 -10.31
C ASP A 37 -13.80 -3.93 -11.62
N ALA A 38 -14.17 -3.10 -12.59
CA ALA A 38 -13.53 -3.06 -13.90
C ALA A 38 -11.99 -2.92 -13.83
N LYS A 39 -11.49 -2.04 -12.96
CA LYS A 39 -10.05 -1.84 -12.68
C LYS A 39 -9.36 -3.13 -12.23
N TYR A 40 -10.01 -3.90 -11.38
CA TYR A 40 -9.44 -5.11 -10.78
C TYR A 40 -9.62 -6.35 -11.67
N LEU A 41 -10.45 -6.26 -12.69
CA LEU A 41 -10.71 -7.29 -13.70
C LEU A 41 -9.92 -7.03 -15.01
N ALA A 42 -9.24 -5.89 -15.11
CA ALA A 42 -8.46 -5.55 -16.29
C ALA A 42 -7.39 -6.62 -16.55
N PRO A 43 -7.06 -6.89 -17.83
CA PRO A 43 -5.94 -7.77 -18.16
C PRO A 43 -4.66 -7.32 -17.46
N ASN A 44 -3.92 -8.26 -16.87
CA ASN A 44 -2.71 -7.98 -16.10
C ASN A 44 -2.89 -7.07 -14.87
N ALA A 45 -4.11 -6.92 -14.34
CA ALA A 45 -4.31 -6.19 -13.08
C ALA A 45 -3.48 -6.78 -11.93
N VAL A 46 -3.19 -8.10 -11.98
CA VAL A 46 -2.22 -8.78 -11.12
C VAL A 46 -1.25 -9.53 -12.04
N PRO A 47 -0.13 -8.92 -12.42
CA PRO A 47 0.84 -9.52 -13.33
C PRO A 47 1.66 -10.63 -12.65
N GLU A 48 1.97 -11.67 -13.43
CA GLU A 48 2.84 -12.77 -13.00
C GLU A 48 4.08 -12.84 -13.89
N VAL A 49 5.25 -12.86 -13.26
CA VAL A 49 6.56 -13.05 -13.91
C VAL A 49 7.19 -14.30 -13.32
N ASP A 50 7.49 -15.29 -14.14
CA ASP A 50 8.04 -16.59 -13.72
C ASP A 50 7.25 -17.25 -12.57
N GLY A 51 5.91 -17.14 -12.63
CA GLY A 51 5.00 -17.69 -11.61
C GLY A 51 5.00 -16.94 -10.28
N LYS A 52 5.51 -15.70 -10.24
CA LYS A 52 5.48 -14.81 -9.09
C LYS A 52 4.70 -13.55 -9.42
N VAL A 53 3.91 -13.09 -8.46
CA VAL A 53 3.22 -11.80 -8.58
C VAL A 53 4.25 -10.68 -8.40
N VAL A 54 4.43 -9.89 -9.46
CA VAL A 54 5.34 -8.75 -9.48
C VAL A 54 4.66 -7.57 -10.15
N PHE A 55 4.30 -6.57 -9.35
CA PHE A 55 3.90 -5.27 -9.89
C PHE A 55 5.14 -4.45 -10.17
N GLN A 56 5.26 -3.91 -11.36
CA GLN A 56 6.41 -3.11 -11.76
C GLN A 56 6.02 -1.94 -12.66
N THR A 57 6.79 -0.86 -12.58
CA THR A 57 6.64 0.32 -13.43
C THR A 57 7.94 1.09 -13.51
N THR A 58 8.14 1.81 -14.61
CA THR A 58 9.17 2.84 -14.71
C THR A 58 8.52 4.20 -14.48
N LEU A 59 9.05 4.97 -13.55
CA LEU A 59 8.66 6.33 -13.24
C LEU A 59 9.66 7.29 -13.91
N TYR A 60 9.18 8.33 -14.57
CA TYR A 60 10.01 9.32 -15.26
C TYR A 60 10.08 10.62 -14.47
N ALA A 61 11.28 11.20 -14.36
CA ALA A 61 11.57 12.44 -13.66
C ALA A 61 12.56 13.28 -14.47
N GLU A 62 12.08 13.88 -15.55
CA GLU A 62 12.91 14.62 -16.49
C GLU A 62 13.74 15.71 -15.79
N GLY A 63 15.03 15.73 -16.08
CA GLY A 63 16.00 16.70 -15.55
C GLY A 63 16.52 16.40 -14.15
N LYS A 64 16.12 15.30 -13.50
CA LYS A 64 16.71 14.83 -12.24
C LYS A 64 17.80 13.79 -12.50
N THR A 65 18.85 13.85 -11.67
CA THR A 65 19.92 12.84 -11.66
C THR A 65 19.47 11.58 -10.91
N ALA A 66 20.18 10.47 -11.13
CA ALA A 66 19.98 9.22 -10.38
C ALA A 66 20.08 9.44 -8.87
N ASP A 67 21.07 10.24 -8.40
CA ASP A 67 21.25 10.58 -6.99
C ASP A 67 20.07 11.35 -6.39
N GLU A 68 19.54 12.35 -7.09
CA GLU A 68 18.38 13.13 -6.63
C GLU A 68 17.13 12.23 -6.51
N ILE A 69 16.89 11.37 -7.49
CA ILE A 69 15.76 10.43 -7.45
C ILE A 69 15.96 9.41 -6.32
N TYR A 70 17.19 8.90 -6.16
CA TYR A 70 17.55 7.97 -5.09
C TYR A 70 17.26 8.56 -3.71
N ASP A 71 17.71 9.80 -3.44
CA ASP A 71 17.51 10.44 -2.15
C ASP A 71 16.03 10.66 -1.83
N ILE A 72 15.24 11.12 -2.82
CA ILE A 72 13.80 11.33 -2.67
C ILE A 72 13.09 10.01 -2.34
N LEU A 73 13.40 8.94 -3.08
CA LEU A 73 12.72 7.66 -2.89
C LEU A 73 13.20 6.96 -1.61
N LEU A 74 14.48 7.04 -1.25
CA LEU A 74 14.99 6.50 0.01
C LEU A 74 14.33 7.18 1.21
N GLU A 75 14.20 8.50 1.19
CA GLU A 75 13.50 9.24 2.25
C GLU A 75 12.04 8.80 2.36
N GLN A 76 11.33 8.70 1.24
CA GLN A 76 9.94 8.28 1.25
C GLN A 76 9.79 6.82 1.71
N MET A 77 10.62 5.90 1.23
CA MET A 77 10.58 4.49 1.64
C MET A 77 10.90 4.35 3.13
N THR A 78 11.82 5.17 3.66
CA THR A 78 12.11 5.23 5.11
C THR A 78 10.90 5.77 5.89
N LYS A 79 10.25 6.84 5.44
CA LYS A 79 9.03 7.37 6.07
C LYS A 79 7.93 6.32 6.13
N MET A 80 7.75 5.55 5.07
CA MET A 80 6.75 4.48 5.00
C MET A 80 6.95 3.39 6.07
N THR A 81 8.18 3.09 6.49
CA THR A 81 8.41 2.10 7.58
C THR A 81 7.89 2.55 8.94
N HIS A 82 7.55 3.83 9.09
CA HIS A 82 7.05 4.43 10.33
C HIS A 82 5.58 4.89 10.23
N GLU A 83 4.89 4.57 9.13
CA GLU A 83 3.45 4.87 9.00
C GLU A 83 2.65 4.15 10.11
N PRO A 84 1.52 4.73 10.55
CA PRO A 84 0.75 4.18 11.69
C PRO A 84 0.20 2.76 11.48
N ASN A 85 0.06 2.32 10.23
CA ASN A 85 -0.39 0.97 9.88
C ASN A 85 0.73 -0.08 9.88
N GLN A 86 1.99 0.32 10.10
CA GLN A 86 3.14 -0.59 10.11
C GLN A 86 3.18 -1.45 11.37
N LEU A 87 3.71 -2.67 11.24
CA LEU A 87 3.79 -3.67 12.32
C LEU A 87 5.14 -3.67 13.06
N GLY A 88 5.92 -2.60 12.97
CA GLY A 88 7.15 -2.38 13.74
C GLY A 88 8.39 -3.15 13.28
N ASN A 89 8.26 -4.06 12.31
CA ASN A 89 9.38 -4.80 11.71
C ASN A 89 9.62 -4.44 10.24
N SER A 90 8.98 -3.39 9.75
CA SER A 90 9.24 -2.83 8.43
C SER A 90 10.58 -2.10 8.42
N VAL A 91 11.38 -2.31 7.38
CA VAL A 91 12.75 -1.80 7.31
C VAL A 91 13.19 -1.58 5.87
N VAL A 92 14.00 -0.54 5.66
CA VAL A 92 14.80 -0.39 4.44
C VAL A 92 16.04 -1.26 4.63
N ALA A 93 16.06 -2.42 3.98
CA ALA A 93 17.06 -3.46 4.18
C ALA A 93 18.27 -3.32 3.23
N LEU A 94 18.12 -2.64 2.10
CA LEU A 94 19.16 -2.37 1.13
C LEU A 94 19.19 -0.89 0.82
N GLN A 95 20.37 -0.27 0.94
CA GLN A 95 20.67 1.11 0.60
C GLN A 95 22.02 1.14 -0.10
N ASP A 96 22.01 0.85 -1.40
CA ASP A 96 23.22 0.85 -2.21
C ASP A 96 23.24 2.09 -3.09
N ARG A 97 23.91 3.13 -2.60
CA ARG A 97 24.03 4.39 -3.33
C ARG A 97 24.95 4.25 -4.56
N GLU A 98 25.93 3.38 -4.50
CA GLU A 98 26.90 3.22 -5.60
C GLU A 98 26.20 2.64 -6.83
N ASN A 99 25.30 1.68 -6.61
CA ASN A 99 24.50 1.06 -7.67
C ASN A 99 23.11 1.70 -7.82
N HIS A 100 22.78 2.74 -7.03
CA HIS A 100 21.48 3.42 -7.01
C HIS A 100 20.31 2.46 -6.76
N GLU A 101 20.49 1.51 -5.83
CA GLU A 101 19.53 0.45 -5.52
C GLU A 101 18.99 0.58 -4.10
N ILE A 102 17.66 0.51 -3.94
CA ILE A 102 16.98 0.56 -2.64
C ILE A 102 16.06 -0.66 -2.53
N GLY A 103 16.15 -1.37 -1.41
CA GLY A 103 15.26 -2.49 -1.10
C GLY A 103 14.65 -2.34 0.28
N ALA A 104 13.33 -2.47 0.39
CA ALA A 104 12.64 -2.40 1.66
C ALA A 104 11.65 -3.55 1.83
N VAL A 105 11.47 -3.99 3.07
CA VAL A 105 10.47 -4.97 3.49
C VAL A 105 9.44 -4.27 4.35
N TYR A 106 8.18 -4.48 4.01
CA TYR A 106 7.05 -3.90 4.72
C TYR A 106 6.16 -4.98 5.30
N HIS A 107 5.72 -4.72 6.52
CA HIS A 107 4.73 -5.51 7.24
C HIS A 107 3.69 -4.53 7.78
N GLU A 108 2.49 -4.51 7.22
CA GLU A 108 1.49 -3.52 7.56
C GLU A 108 0.09 -4.13 7.73
N TRP A 109 -0.80 -3.40 8.40
CA TRP A 109 -2.21 -3.74 8.43
C TRP A 109 -2.88 -3.33 7.12
N LEU A 110 -3.51 -4.28 6.45
CA LEU A 110 -4.42 -4.04 5.35
C LEU A 110 -5.86 -4.19 5.87
N VAL A 111 -6.57 -3.07 5.98
CA VAL A 111 -7.91 -3.05 6.59
C VAL A 111 -8.97 -3.16 5.51
N PHE A 112 -9.82 -4.18 5.60
CA PHE A 112 -10.94 -4.40 4.69
C PHE A 112 -12.22 -3.74 5.18
N LYS A 113 -12.45 -3.77 6.50
CA LYS A 113 -13.60 -3.17 7.14
C LYS A 113 -13.21 -2.69 8.55
N ASN A 114 -13.60 -1.46 8.85
CA ASN A 114 -13.48 -0.90 10.19
C ASN A 114 -14.84 -0.30 10.57
N ALA A 115 -15.58 -1.01 11.41
CA ALA A 115 -16.88 -0.56 11.92
C ALA A 115 -16.97 -0.86 13.41
N THR A 116 -17.85 -0.18 14.13
CA THR A 116 -17.95 -0.20 15.60
C THR A 116 -17.90 -1.59 16.24
N PHE A 117 -18.41 -2.62 15.55
CA PHE A 117 -18.43 -4.00 16.06
C PHE A 117 -17.83 -5.02 15.07
N SER A 118 -17.10 -4.57 14.05
CA SER A 118 -16.55 -5.46 13.03
C SER A 118 -15.28 -4.89 12.44
N LEU A 119 -14.15 -5.45 12.87
CA LEU A 119 -12.84 -5.19 12.28
C LEU A 119 -12.45 -6.40 11.44
N ASP A 120 -12.22 -6.16 10.14
CA ASP A 120 -11.72 -7.17 9.19
C ASP A 120 -10.42 -6.65 8.58
N ARG A 121 -9.31 -7.30 8.90
CA ARG A 121 -7.96 -6.88 8.48
C ARG A 121 -7.04 -8.09 8.33
N THR A 122 -5.92 -7.88 7.67
CA THR A 122 -4.85 -8.88 7.52
C THR A 122 -3.50 -8.22 7.73
N HIS A 123 -2.49 -8.98 8.15
CA HIS A 123 -1.12 -8.55 7.91
C HIS A 123 -0.87 -8.63 6.40
N PHE A 124 -0.28 -7.59 5.85
CA PHE A 124 0.10 -7.46 4.47
C PHE A 124 1.61 -7.32 4.40
N ASN A 125 2.26 -8.31 3.82
CA ASN A 125 3.72 -8.37 3.72
C ASN A 125 4.10 -8.20 2.25
N PHE A 126 5.07 -7.34 1.97
CA PHE A 126 5.59 -7.15 0.62
C PHE A 126 7.00 -6.55 0.64
N GLN A 127 7.67 -6.62 -0.48
CA GLN A 127 8.94 -5.94 -0.70
C GLN A 127 8.80 -4.91 -1.81
N LEU A 128 9.40 -3.74 -1.59
CA LEU A 128 9.66 -2.78 -2.65
C LEU A 128 11.13 -2.82 -3.03
N HIS A 129 11.38 -2.78 -4.32
CA HIS A 129 12.71 -2.68 -4.89
C HIS A 129 12.71 -1.54 -5.91
N VAL A 130 13.73 -0.69 -5.84
CA VAL A 130 13.87 0.51 -6.66
C VAL A 130 15.29 0.56 -7.22
N ILE A 131 15.40 0.84 -8.51
CA ILE A 131 16.67 1.17 -9.17
C ILE A 131 16.49 2.52 -9.84
N THR A 132 17.38 3.49 -9.51
CA THR A 132 17.31 4.83 -10.08
C THR A 132 18.39 5.05 -11.14
N ARG A 133 18.05 5.84 -12.16
CA ARG A 133 18.92 6.31 -13.23
C ARG A 133 18.63 7.78 -13.49
N ASP A 134 19.46 8.43 -14.28
CA ASP A 134 19.21 9.80 -14.70
C ASP A 134 17.86 9.86 -15.46
N GLY A 135 16.95 10.66 -14.92
CA GLY A 135 15.63 10.87 -15.49
C GLY A 135 14.58 9.79 -15.23
N GLU A 136 14.89 8.68 -14.54
CA GLU A 136 13.93 7.60 -14.31
C GLU A 136 14.21 6.74 -13.08
N ALA A 137 13.19 6.02 -12.61
CA ALA A 137 13.31 4.98 -11.60
C ALA A 137 12.46 3.76 -11.97
N ASP A 138 13.04 2.57 -11.93
CA ASP A 138 12.30 1.32 -11.97
C ASP A 138 11.86 0.95 -10.57
N VAL A 139 10.57 0.73 -10.39
CA VAL A 139 9.96 0.38 -9.11
C VAL A 139 9.24 -0.95 -9.23
N SER A 140 9.48 -1.87 -8.31
CA SER A 140 8.74 -3.12 -8.22
C SER A 140 8.22 -3.38 -6.81
N MET A 141 7.01 -4.00 -6.74
CA MET A 141 6.43 -4.57 -5.52
C MET A 141 6.28 -6.07 -5.73
N GLN A 142 6.87 -6.86 -4.85
CA GLN A 142 6.96 -8.31 -4.99
C GLN A 142 6.95 -9.03 -3.64
N ARG A 143 6.99 -10.37 -3.65
CA ARG A 143 6.95 -11.23 -2.46
C ARG A 143 5.77 -10.90 -1.55
N ILE A 144 4.62 -10.75 -2.18
CA ILE A 144 3.39 -10.35 -1.52
C ILE A 144 2.76 -11.54 -0.82
N SER A 145 2.43 -11.37 0.48
CA SER A 145 1.73 -12.39 1.25
C SER A 145 0.82 -11.77 2.31
N TYR A 146 -0.08 -12.59 2.84
CA TYR A 146 -1.08 -12.20 3.82
C TYR A 146 -1.09 -13.17 4.98
N ASP A 147 -1.13 -12.67 6.22
CA ASP A 147 -1.47 -13.45 7.40
C ASP A 147 -2.84 -12.99 7.88
N TYR A 148 -3.87 -13.75 7.50
CA TYR A 148 -5.25 -13.42 7.81
C TYR A 148 -5.68 -14.00 9.15
N GLU A 149 -6.49 -13.25 9.92
CA GLU A 149 -6.93 -13.58 11.27
C GLU A 149 -5.78 -13.98 12.22
N PRO A 150 -4.69 -13.19 12.30
CA PRO A 150 -3.49 -13.60 13.04
C PRO A 150 -3.71 -13.79 14.55
N GLU A 151 -4.79 -13.20 15.08
CA GLU A 151 -5.14 -13.24 16.51
C GLU A 151 -6.02 -14.46 16.88
N ARG A 152 -6.56 -15.18 15.88
CA ARG A 152 -7.49 -16.31 16.09
C ARG A 152 -6.93 -17.61 15.52
N SER A 153 -7.00 -17.74 14.22
CA SER A 153 -6.53 -18.91 13.48
C SER A 153 -5.79 -18.43 12.26
N LYS A 154 -4.49 -18.14 12.45
CA LYS A 154 -3.64 -17.56 11.40
C LYS A 154 -3.66 -18.45 10.16
N ILE A 155 -4.10 -17.86 9.05
CA ILE A 155 -4.05 -18.47 7.73
C ILE A 155 -3.08 -17.64 6.89
N HIS A 156 -2.08 -18.31 6.33
CA HIS A 156 -1.12 -17.68 5.44
C HIS A 156 -1.52 -17.89 3.98
N TYR A 157 -1.51 -16.81 3.18
CA TYR A 157 -1.72 -16.85 1.74
C TYR A 157 -0.59 -16.13 1.04
N THR A 158 -0.13 -16.66 -0.08
CA THR A 158 0.70 -15.92 -1.04
C THR A 158 -0.20 -15.20 -2.05
N ALA A 159 0.32 -14.13 -2.67
CA ALA A 159 -0.43 -13.42 -3.72
C ALA A 159 -0.73 -14.35 -4.90
N GLU A 160 0.21 -15.21 -5.26
CA GLU A 160 0.10 -16.18 -6.34
C GLU A 160 -1.09 -17.14 -6.16
N GLU A 161 -1.35 -17.53 -4.90
CA GLU A 161 -2.41 -18.49 -4.55
C GLU A 161 -3.74 -17.81 -4.20
N TRP A 162 -3.78 -16.46 -4.12
CA TRP A 162 -4.95 -15.81 -3.57
C TRP A 162 -5.53 -14.70 -4.44
N ILE A 163 -4.69 -13.88 -5.10
CA ILE A 163 -5.16 -12.70 -5.82
C ILE A 163 -4.98 -12.75 -7.34
N THR A 164 -4.31 -13.76 -7.88
CA THR A 164 -4.16 -13.93 -9.34
C THR A 164 -5.50 -14.21 -10.01
N ASP A 165 -5.58 -14.06 -11.32
CA ASP A 165 -6.81 -14.30 -12.08
C ASP A 165 -7.36 -15.72 -11.85
N LYS A 166 -6.48 -16.69 -11.72
CA LYS A 166 -6.84 -18.09 -11.45
C LYS A 166 -7.66 -18.27 -10.17
N TYR A 167 -7.37 -17.50 -9.12
CA TYR A 167 -7.96 -17.68 -7.79
C TYR A 167 -8.92 -16.58 -7.38
N ALA A 168 -8.87 -15.41 -8.03
CA ALA A 168 -9.67 -14.26 -7.65
C ALA A 168 -10.73 -13.86 -8.70
N VAL A 169 -10.65 -14.39 -9.92
CA VAL A 169 -11.51 -13.98 -11.04
C VAL A 169 -12.29 -15.16 -11.59
N ASN A 170 -13.56 -14.95 -11.91
CA ASN A 170 -14.37 -16.01 -12.53
C ASN A 170 -13.89 -16.30 -13.97
N LYS A 171 -14.19 -17.49 -14.49
CA LYS A 171 -13.78 -17.95 -15.83
C LYS A 171 -14.13 -16.99 -16.99
N LYS A 172 -15.14 -16.14 -16.81
CA LYS A 172 -15.59 -15.17 -17.82
C LYS A 172 -14.90 -13.80 -17.68
N HIS A 173 -14.03 -13.63 -16.69
CA HIS A 173 -13.37 -12.33 -16.35
C HIS A 173 -14.36 -11.17 -16.14
N THR A 174 -15.54 -11.46 -15.59
CA THR A 174 -16.60 -10.46 -15.36
C THR A 174 -16.86 -10.15 -13.91
N LYS A 175 -16.37 -10.98 -12.97
CA LYS A 175 -16.61 -10.84 -11.53
C LYS A 175 -15.44 -11.39 -10.73
N LEU A 176 -15.17 -10.75 -9.60
CA LEU A 176 -14.26 -11.27 -8.59
C LEU A 176 -14.96 -12.32 -7.71
N TYR A 177 -14.21 -13.31 -7.26
CA TYR A 177 -14.68 -14.24 -6.22
C TYR A 177 -14.76 -13.53 -4.87
N PRO A 178 -15.90 -13.60 -4.14
CA PRO A 178 -16.13 -12.75 -2.94
C PRO A 178 -15.06 -12.85 -1.87
N VAL A 179 -14.49 -14.04 -1.65
CA VAL A 179 -13.53 -14.28 -0.56
C VAL A 179 -12.19 -13.60 -0.83
N SER A 180 -11.64 -13.76 -2.03
CA SER A 180 -10.35 -13.19 -2.43
C SER A 180 -10.45 -11.75 -2.97
N ALA A 181 -11.66 -11.31 -3.36
CA ALA A 181 -11.88 -9.98 -3.94
C ALA A 181 -11.34 -8.84 -3.08
N LYS A 182 -11.57 -8.86 -1.77
CA LYS A 182 -11.13 -7.81 -0.85
C LYS A 182 -9.60 -7.69 -0.80
N PHE A 183 -8.89 -8.82 -0.85
CA PHE A 183 -7.43 -8.85 -0.90
C PHE A 183 -6.92 -8.28 -2.24
N ARG A 184 -7.47 -8.75 -3.36
CA ARG A 184 -7.08 -8.28 -4.69
C ARG A 184 -7.28 -6.77 -4.85
N ARG A 185 -8.46 -6.25 -4.49
CA ARG A 185 -8.76 -4.81 -4.57
C ARG A 185 -7.77 -4.00 -3.73
N LYS A 186 -7.65 -4.32 -2.46
CA LYS A 186 -6.79 -3.56 -1.53
C LYS A 186 -5.30 -3.65 -1.89
N THR A 187 -4.83 -4.77 -2.42
CA THR A 187 -3.44 -4.90 -2.88
C THR A 187 -3.16 -4.00 -4.08
N ILE A 188 -4.06 -4.03 -5.08
CA ILE A 188 -3.94 -3.17 -6.25
C ILE A 188 -4.00 -1.69 -5.84
N ASP A 189 -4.95 -1.32 -4.98
CA ASP A 189 -5.10 0.05 -4.49
C ASP A 189 -3.86 0.52 -3.71
N ARG A 190 -3.31 -0.32 -2.83
CA ARG A 190 -2.09 0.03 -2.09
C ARG A 190 -0.89 0.19 -3.01
N LYS A 191 -0.73 -0.71 -3.97
CA LYS A 191 0.30 -0.60 -5.01
C LYS A 191 0.16 0.71 -5.80
N ASP A 192 -1.04 1.03 -6.27
CA ASP A 192 -1.29 2.25 -7.02
C ASP A 192 -0.98 3.49 -6.18
N PHE A 193 -1.41 3.51 -4.92
CA PHE A 193 -1.10 4.59 -4.00
C PHE A 193 0.42 4.81 -3.86
N ILE A 194 1.18 3.74 -3.64
CA ILE A 194 2.64 3.83 -3.47
C ILE A 194 3.30 4.34 -4.76
N PHE A 195 2.97 3.75 -5.91
CA PHE A 195 3.58 4.12 -7.19
C PHE A 195 3.23 5.55 -7.59
N ASN A 196 1.98 5.97 -7.41
CA ASN A 196 1.56 7.34 -7.65
C ASN A 196 2.24 8.34 -6.70
N LYS A 197 2.40 7.98 -5.42
CA LYS A 197 3.12 8.80 -4.45
C LYS A 197 4.58 8.99 -4.87
N PHE A 198 5.27 7.92 -5.27
CA PHE A 198 6.64 7.99 -5.76
C PHE A 198 6.73 8.88 -7.00
N ASN A 199 5.84 8.66 -7.99
CA ASN A 199 5.80 9.49 -9.19
C ASN A 199 5.59 10.97 -8.87
N THR A 200 4.68 11.29 -7.94
CA THR A 200 4.44 12.67 -7.53
C THR A 200 5.68 13.29 -6.89
N LEU A 201 6.35 12.57 -6.00
CA LEU A 201 7.51 13.07 -5.28
C LEU A 201 8.71 13.34 -6.18
N ILE A 202 9.05 12.43 -7.09
CA ILE A 202 10.17 12.64 -8.02
C ILE A 202 9.90 13.74 -9.04
N ASN A 203 8.63 14.13 -9.27
CA ASN A 203 8.21 15.21 -10.16
C ASN A 203 7.87 16.52 -9.42
N SER A 204 7.93 16.53 -8.09
CA SER A 204 7.77 17.78 -7.32
C SER A 204 8.98 18.70 -7.51
N LYS A 205 8.68 20.01 -7.59
CA LYS A 205 9.71 21.05 -7.72
C LYS A 205 10.37 21.32 -6.38
#